data_bbed13b50dcf73b9ac47f8856169daa4
#
_entry.id   bbed13b50dcf73b9ac47f8856169daa4
#
_cell.length_a   1.000
_cell.length_b   1.000
_cell.length_c   1.000
_cell.angle_alpha   90.00
_cell.angle_beta   90.00
_cell.angle_gamma   90.00
#
_symmetry.space_group_name_H-M   'P 1'
#
loop_
_entity.id
_entity.type
_entity.pdbx_description
1 polymer ?
#
loop_
_entity_poly.entity_id
_entity_poly.type
_entity_poly.pdbx_seq_one_letter_code
_entity_poly.pdbx_strand_id
1 'polypeptide(L)'
;MVTPQYLSLKTSILSDIKKAGGWVNCHAHIDRAYSLSSKNFRYTKATLQEKWDLNDSMKRNSTVNQIYDRMAYATEEMLRQNVKVLGTFIDIDEIIKDKSINAAVKLREKYKKDLTIKFINQSHKGVIDKNASYWFRLGSEFVDIIGGLPEKDKGREKEHIEILFDTAKKLNKMVHVHIDQFNSPLQKDTELLCDLIIKRGLVGKVAGIHGLSLSAQPVKYRKKVYEKMKKAKYIQVVCPSAWIDSRRTEELAVTHNSIAPVEELVAEKITVALGTDNIYDIYKPFSDGNMWTELRFLLESCHLYDQKELVKISTANGRKALGLSR
;
A
#
# COMPACT_ATOMS: atom_id res chain seq x y z
N MET A 1 19.58 -27.63 30.73
CA MET A 1 18.45 -27.28 29.83
C MET A 1 18.89 -27.65 28.43
N VAL A 2 18.25 -28.60 27.79
CA VAL A 2 18.47 -28.90 26.38
C VAL A 2 17.91 -27.76 25.56
N THR A 3 18.78 -26.97 24.96
CA THR A 3 18.34 -25.96 24.01
C THR A 3 17.60 -26.67 22.88
N PRO A 4 16.33 -26.36 22.57
CA PRO A 4 15.66 -27.03 21.48
C PRO A 4 16.49 -26.84 20.20
N GLN A 5 16.90 -27.95 19.57
CA GLN A 5 17.63 -27.92 18.28
C GLN A 5 16.75 -27.33 17.14
N TYR A 6 15.50 -27.02 17.43
CA TYR A 6 14.53 -26.53 16.46
C TYR A 6 14.27 -25.04 16.66
N LEU A 7 15.04 -24.20 15.97
CA LEU A 7 14.61 -22.84 15.73
C LEU A 7 13.30 -22.92 14.94
N SER A 8 12.23 -22.28 15.46
CA SER A 8 11.00 -22.20 14.69
C SER A 8 11.26 -21.50 13.35
N LEU A 9 10.53 -21.88 12.30
CA LEU A 9 10.61 -21.22 10.99
C LEU A 9 10.48 -19.70 11.13
N LYS A 10 9.58 -19.23 11.99
CA LYS A 10 9.42 -17.81 12.32
C LYS A 10 10.73 -17.18 12.78
N THR A 11 11.41 -17.82 13.74
CA THR A 11 12.67 -17.29 14.31
C THR A 11 13.76 -17.20 13.24
N SER A 12 13.86 -18.21 12.37
CA SER A 12 14.82 -18.24 11.26
C SER A 12 14.55 -17.08 10.29
N ILE A 13 13.32 -16.91 9.83
CA ILE A 13 12.94 -15.83 8.91
C ILE A 13 13.19 -14.46 9.53
N LEU A 14 12.77 -14.23 10.79
CA LEU A 14 13.00 -12.97 11.48
C LEU A 14 14.49 -12.64 11.64
N SER A 15 15.32 -13.66 11.89
CA SER A 15 16.78 -13.49 11.96
C SER A 15 17.34 -13.02 10.61
N ASP A 16 16.90 -13.63 9.52
CA ASP A 16 17.40 -13.27 8.18
C ASP A 16 16.90 -11.88 7.74
N ILE A 17 15.66 -11.51 8.07
CA ILE A 17 15.17 -10.14 7.85
C ILE A 17 16.00 -9.12 8.63
N LYS A 18 16.34 -9.42 9.89
CA LYS A 18 17.21 -8.56 10.70
C LYS A 18 18.60 -8.41 10.09
N LYS A 19 19.22 -9.51 9.62
CA LYS A 19 20.52 -9.49 8.91
C LYS A 19 20.46 -8.70 7.61
N ALA A 20 19.31 -8.74 6.91
CA ALA A 20 19.08 -7.96 5.68
C ALA A 20 18.75 -6.48 5.92
N GLY A 21 18.88 -6.00 7.16
CA GLY A 21 18.71 -4.57 7.52
C GLY A 21 17.34 -4.22 8.09
N GLY A 22 16.52 -5.20 8.50
CA GLY A 22 15.19 -4.99 9.09
C GLY A 22 14.05 -4.92 8.08
N TRP A 23 12.84 -4.85 8.59
CA TRP A 23 11.64 -4.78 7.77
C TRP A 23 11.54 -3.49 6.96
N VAL A 24 10.98 -3.60 5.77
CA VAL A 24 10.52 -2.48 4.96
C VAL A 24 9.00 -2.60 4.80
N ASN A 25 8.25 -1.70 5.42
CA ASN A 25 6.83 -1.56 5.20
C ASN A 25 6.60 -0.60 4.03
N CYS A 26 6.15 -1.11 2.88
CA CYS A 26 6.03 -0.30 1.66
C CYS A 26 4.76 0.51 1.58
N HIS A 27 3.75 0.17 2.39
CA HIS A 27 2.43 0.75 2.28
C HIS A 27 1.70 0.72 3.62
N ALA A 28 1.39 1.89 4.13
CA ALA A 28 0.58 2.10 5.31
C ALA A 28 -0.20 3.41 5.21
N HIS A 29 -1.14 3.63 6.13
CA HIS A 29 -1.92 4.86 6.30
C HIS A 29 -1.87 5.30 7.75
N ILE A 30 -0.71 5.79 8.20
CA ILE A 30 -0.49 6.10 9.61
C ILE A 30 -1.19 7.39 10.09
N ASP A 31 -1.58 8.28 9.19
CA ASP A 31 -2.28 9.53 9.54
C ASP A 31 -3.71 9.31 10.05
N ARG A 32 -4.33 8.16 9.71
CA ARG A 32 -5.64 7.74 10.21
C ARG A 32 -5.59 6.46 11.07
N ALA A 33 -4.40 5.93 11.34
CA ALA A 33 -4.25 4.77 12.22
C ALA A 33 -4.87 5.00 13.59
N TYR A 34 -5.35 3.93 14.23
CA TYR A 34 -5.98 3.98 15.57
C TYR A 34 -7.15 4.97 15.69
N SER A 35 -7.83 5.24 14.57
CA SER A 35 -9.03 6.10 14.59
C SER A 35 -10.30 5.33 14.95
N LEU A 36 -10.26 4.01 14.96
CA LEU A 36 -11.36 3.18 15.40
C LEU A 36 -11.36 3.05 16.91
N SER A 37 -12.55 3.16 17.51
CA SER A 37 -12.80 2.94 18.92
C SER A 37 -14.04 2.06 19.13
N SER A 38 -14.26 1.58 20.35
CA SER A 38 -15.48 0.83 20.68
C SER A 38 -16.78 1.61 20.41
N LYS A 39 -16.73 2.94 20.49
CA LYS A 39 -17.89 3.81 20.22
C LYS A 39 -18.29 3.82 18.75
N ASN A 40 -17.34 3.73 17.82
CA ASN A 40 -17.59 3.76 16.38
C ASN A 40 -17.41 2.40 15.70
N PHE A 41 -17.16 1.33 16.45
CA PHE A 41 -17.01 -0.04 15.92
C PHE A 41 -18.23 -0.50 15.11
N ARG A 42 -19.43 -0.07 15.49
CA ARG A 42 -20.67 -0.39 14.75
C ARG A 42 -20.61 0.02 13.26
N TYR A 43 -19.83 1.02 12.91
CA TYR A 43 -19.68 1.50 11.54
C TYR A 43 -18.78 0.64 10.65
N THR A 44 -18.16 -0.39 11.21
CA THR A 44 -17.36 -1.35 10.42
C THR A 44 -18.20 -2.12 9.39
N LYS A 45 -19.51 -2.26 9.64
CA LYS A 45 -20.46 -2.87 8.71
C LYS A 45 -20.96 -1.92 7.60
N ALA A 46 -20.61 -0.65 7.67
CA ALA A 46 -21.02 0.35 6.70
C ALA A 46 -20.48 0.03 5.29
N THR A 47 -21.17 0.52 4.28
CA THR A 47 -20.70 0.47 2.90
C THR A 47 -19.40 1.26 2.74
N LEU A 48 -18.68 1.03 1.66
CA LEU A 48 -17.44 1.76 1.38
C LEU A 48 -17.69 3.28 1.28
N GLN A 49 -18.82 3.71 0.70
CA GLN A 49 -19.19 5.13 0.62
C GLN A 49 -19.42 5.72 2.02
N GLU A 50 -20.19 5.04 2.87
CA GLU A 50 -20.41 5.49 4.25
C GLU A 50 -19.09 5.57 5.04
N LYS A 51 -18.17 4.63 4.81
CA LYS A 51 -16.83 4.69 5.43
C LYS A 51 -16.02 5.90 4.96
N TRP A 52 -16.14 6.29 3.70
CA TRP A 52 -15.52 7.52 3.19
C TRP A 52 -16.10 8.76 3.86
N ASP A 53 -17.42 8.83 4.04
CA ASP A 53 -18.10 9.96 4.69
C ASP A 53 -17.70 10.08 6.17
N LEU A 54 -17.58 8.94 6.87
CA LEU A 54 -17.08 8.89 8.24
C LEU A 54 -15.61 9.33 8.32
N ASN A 55 -14.78 8.91 7.39
CA ASN A 55 -13.39 9.35 7.29
C ASN A 55 -13.29 10.86 7.05
N ASP A 56 -14.12 11.41 6.17
CA ASP A 56 -14.18 12.85 5.92
C ASP A 56 -14.58 13.64 7.19
N SER A 57 -15.53 13.11 7.96
CA SER A 57 -15.92 13.70 9.25
C SER A 57 -14.75 13.68 10.23
N MET A 58 -14.02 12.56 10.34
CA MET A 58 -12.81 12.45 11.17
C MET A 58 -11.73 13.45 10.72
N LYS A 59 -11.45 13.55 9.44
CA LYS A 59 -10.48 14.51 8.86
C LYS A 59 -10.82 15.95 9.22
N ARG A 60 -12.10 16.34 9.06
CA ARG A 60 -12.57 17.69 9.34
C ARG A 60 -12.32 18.07 10.79
N ASN A 61 -12.61 17.15 11.71
CA ASN A 61 -12.57 17.38 13.14
C ASN A 61 -11.17 17.13 13.77
N SER A 62 -10.23 16.49 13.06
CA SER A 62 -8.89 16.24 13.59
C SER A 62 -8.04 17.51 13.60
N THR A 63 -7.30 17.72 14.70
CA THR A 63 -6.23 18.71 14.79
C THR A 63 -4.90 18.12 14.26
N VAL A 64 -3.93 18.99 13.95
CA VAL A 64 -2.57 18.57 13.56
C VAL A 64 -1.92 17.69 14.66
N ASN A 65 -2.13 18.03 15.93
CA ASN A 65 -1.55 17.24 17.03
C ASN A 65 -2.19 15.86 17.15
N GLN A 66 -3.50 15.73 17.00
CA GLN A 66 -4.17 14.42 16.99
C GLN A 66 -3.71 13.53 15.84
N ILE A 67 -3.49 14.12 14.65
CA ILE A 67 -2.93 13.39 13.50
C ILE A 67 -1.49 12.95 13.83
N TYR A 68 -0.67 13.87 14.32
CA TYR A 68 0.70 13.57 14.74
C TYR A 68 0.77 12.46 15.78
N ASP A 69 -0.08 12.49 16.81
CA ASP A 69 -0.08 11.50 17.89
C ASP A 69 -0.39 10.09 17.34
N ARG A 70 -1.37 9.96 16.42
CA ARG A 70 -1.66 8.69 15.74
C ARG A 70 -0.47 8.20 14.91
N MET A 71 0.11 9.11 14.12
CA MET A 71 1.28 8.79 13.31
C MET A 71 2.48 8.37 14.16
N ALA A 72 2.74 9.07 15.26
CA ALA A 72 3.83 8.77 16.17
C ALA A 72 3.64 7.41 16.84
N TYR A 73 2.44 7.11 17.32
CA TYR A 73 2.14 5.82 17.93
C TYR A 73 2.33 4.66 16.94
N ALA A 74 1.78 4.79 15.71
CA ALA A 74 2.00 3.79 14.67
C ALA A 74 3.49 3.60 14.33
N THR A 75 4.24 4.70 14.28
CA THR A 75 5.69 4.67 14.02
C THR A 75 6.45 3.94 15.13
N GLU A 76 6.09 4.18 16.41
CA GLU A 76 6.71 3.49 17.54
C GLU A 76 6.42 1.99 17.54
N GLU A 77 5.18 1.58 17.21
CA GLU A 77 4.83 0.17 17.05
C GLU A 77 5.63 -0.51 15.91
N MET A 78 5.87 0.20 14.81
CA MET A 78 6.71 -0.31 13.73
C MET A 78 8.18 -0.41 14.12
N LEU A 79 8.72 0.56 14.84
CA LEU A 79 10.10 0.51 15.36
C LEU A 79 10.30 -0.69 16.29
N ARG A 80 9.32 -1.01 17.16
CA ARG A 80 9.36 -2.22 18.02
C ARG A 80 9.46 -3.52 17.24
N GLN A 81 8.92 -3.54 16.03
CA GLN A 81 9.01 -4.68 15.12
C GLN A 81 10.31 -4.71 14.30
N ASN A 82 11.23 -3.76 14.49
CA ASN A 82 12.43 -3.56 13.69
C ASN A 82 12.15 -3.14 12.23
N VAL A 83 11.09 -2.38 11.99
CA VAL A 83 10.89 -1.68 10.71
C VAL A 83 11.95 -0.58 10.60
N LYS A 84 12.65 -0.53 9.48
CA LYS A 84 13.72 0.45 9.21
C LYS A 84 13.37 1.41 8.08
N VAL A 85 12.41 1.04 7.26
CA VAL A 85 11.88 1.90 6.19
C VAL A 85 10.37 1.80 6.17
N LEU A 86 9.69 2.92 6.13
CA LEU A 86 8.24 3.04 6.08
C LEU A 86 7.82 3.89 4.90
N GLY A 87 7.05 3.32 3.97
CA GLY A 87 6.26 4.04 2.99
C GLY A 87 4.85 4.23 3.51
N THR A 88 4.39 5.45 3.64
CA THR A 88 3.05 5.73 4.15
C THR A 88 2.34 6.77 3.30
N PHE A 89 1.10 6.47 2.95
CA PHE A 89 0.21 7.46 2.39
C PHE A 89 -0.22 8.42 3.49
N ILE A 90 -0.42 9.66 3.11
CA ILE A 90 -1.04 10.70 3.93
C ILE A 90 -2.12 11.39 3.12
N ASP A 91 -3.27 11.60 3.74
CA ASP A 91 -4.39 12.26 3.09
C ASP A 91 -4.11 13.75 2.91
N ILE A 92 -4.26 14.24 1.68
CA ILE A 92 -4.09 15.65 1.32
C ILE A 92 -5.21 16.00 0.33
N ASP A 93 -6.28 16.58 0.84
CA ASP A 93 -7.46 16.97 0.07
C ASP A 93 -8.14 18.20 0.68
N GLU A 94 -9.22 18.67 0.08
CA GLU A 94 -9.97 19.85 0.54
C GLU A 94 -10.55 19.74 1.96
N ILE A 95 -10.70 18.52 2.47
CA ILE A 95 -11.27 18.25 3.79
C ILE A 95 -10.20 18.34 4.88
N ILE A 96 -9.09 17.61 4.72
CA ILE A 96 -7.99 17.59 5.69
C ILE A 96 -7.05 18.78 5.51
N LYS A 97 -7.00 19.33 4.29
CA LYS A 97 -6.11 20.42 3.88
C LYS A 97 -4.65 20.02 4.08
N ASP A 98 -3.86 20.89 4.70
CA ASP A 98 -2.43 20.70 4.99
C ASP A 98 -2.12 20.07 6.36
N LYS A 99 -3.16 19.68 7.13
CA LYS A 99 -2.97 19.17 8.49
C LYS A 99 -2.08 17.91 8.53
N SER A 100 -2.27 16.97 7.60
CA SER A 100 -1.43 15.76 7.52
C SER A 100 0.01 16.11 7.12
N ILE A 101 0.23 17.09 6.26
CA ILE A 101 1.57 17.59 5.91
C ILE A 101 2.27 18.13 7.16
N ASN A 102 1.59 19.00 7.92
CA ASN A 102 2.15 19.60 9.12
C ASN A 102 2.49 18.55 10.19
N ALA A 103 1.66 17.53 10.34
CA ALA A 103 1.94 16.40 11.22
C ALA A 103 3.13 15.56 10.71
N ALA A 104 3.22 15.31 9.40
CA ALA A 104 4.30 14.54 8.76
C ALA A 104 5.65 15.21 8.89
N VAL A 105 5.73 16.56 8.80
CA VAL A 105 6.95 17.33 9.05
C VAL A 105 7.47 17.09 10.45
N LYS A 106 6.60 17.23 11.47
CA LYS A 106 6.96 16.96 12.88
C LYS A 106 7.44 15.52 13.09
N LEU A 107 6.74 14.56 12.48
CA LEU A 107 7.06 13.14 12.59
C LEU A 107 8.43 12.84 12.00
N ARG A 108 8.70 13.32 10.77
CA ARG A 108 9.97 13.11 10.09
C ARG A 108 11.13 13.64 10.92
N GLU A 109 10.99 14.83 11.47
CA GLU A 109 12.04 15.43 12.30
C GLU A 109 12.32 14.61 13.56
N LYS A 110 11.28 14.13 14.25
CA LYS A 110 11.44 13.30 15.46
C LYS A 110 12.15 11.98 15.19
N TYR A 111 11.80 11.28 14.10
CA TYR A 111 12.24 9.91 13.87
C TYR A 111 13.33 9.75 12.80
N LYS A 112 13.88 10.84 12.25
CA LYS A 112 14.87 10.81 11.15
C LYS A 112 16.13 9.97 11.41
N LYS A 113 16.48 9.74 12.68
CA LYS A 113 17.65 8.92 13.08
C LYS A 113 17.32 7.43 13.16
N ASP A 114 16.07 7.08 13.40
CA ASP A 114 15.65 5.71 13.72
C ASP A 114 14.95 5.02 12.55
N LEU A 115 14.25 5.80 11.70
CA LEU A 115 13.40 5.32 10.64
C LEU A 115 13.48 6.20 9.40
N THR A 116 13.70 5.57 8.24
CA THR A 116 13.51 6.24 6.95
C THR A 116 12.02 6.26 6.61
N ILE A 117 11.39 7.44 6.57
CA ILE A 117 9.99 7.58 6.20
C ILE A 117 9.88 8.18 4.80
N LYS A 118 9.12 7.51 3.92
CA LYS A 118 8.71 7.99 2.60
C LYS A 118 7.23 8.32 2.62
N PHE A 119 6.89 9.59 2.51
CA PHE A 119 5.51 10.04 2.40
C PHE A 119 5.01 9.95 0.97
N ILE A 120 3.75 9.57 0.83
CA ILE A 120 3.05 9.38 -0.44
C ILE A 120 1.72 10.13 -0.31
N ASN A 121 1.36 10.98 -1.27
CA ASN A 121 0.09 11.71 -1.18
C ASN A 121 -1.10 10.84 -1.58
N GLN A 122 -2.20 11.04 -0.90
CA GLN A 122 -3.50 10.47 -1.26
C GLN A 122 -4.57 11.55 -1.27
N SER A 123 -5.40 11.55 -2.32
CA SER A 123 -6.62 12.34 -2.38
C SER A 123 -7.82 11.41 -2.52
N HIS A 124 -8.71 11.45 -1.56
CA HIS A 124 -10.01 10.76 -1.65
C HIS A 124 -11.03 11.54 -2.50
N LYS A 125 -10.62 12.65 -3.12
CA LYS A 125 -11.44 13.51 -3.99
C LYS A 125 -10.99 13.46 -5.46
N GLY A 126 -10.12 12.50 -5.82
CA GLY A 126 -9.52 12.43 -7.15
C GLY A 126 -8.38 13.44 -7.36
N VAL A 127 -7.99 13.64 -8.62
CA VAL A 127 -6.93 14.57 -9.02
C VAL A 127 -7.32 15.47 -10.19
N ILE A 128 -8.49 15.25 -10.78
CA ILE A 128 -8.88 15.86 -12.05
C ILE A 128 -9.65 17.17 -11.83
N ASP A 129 -10.63 17.18 -10.93
CA ASP A 129 -11.44 18.38 -10.67
C ASP A 129 -10.59 19.50 -10.09
N LYS A 130 -11.01 20.75 -10.32
CA LYS A 130 -10.22 21.95 -9.98
C LYS A 130 -9.70 21.96 -8.54
N ASN A 131 -10.56 21.68 -7.55
CA ASN A 131 -10.15 21.65 -6.14
C ASN A 131 -9.26 20.44 -5.83
N ALA A 132 -9.61 19.24 -6.32
CA ALA A 132 -8.82 18.04 -6.17
C ALA A 132 -7.42 18.21 -6.78
N SER A 133 -7.34 18.79 -7.99
CA SER A 133 -6.08 19.08 -8.68
C SER A 133 -5.20 20.09 -7.92
N TYR A 134 -5.78 21.08 -7.25
CA TYR A 134 -5.04 22.01 -6.40
C TYR A 134 -4.35 21.28 -5.24
N TRP A 135 -5.12 20.49 -4.47
CA TRP A 135 -4.58 19.76 -3.31
C TRP A 135 -3.61 18.64 -3.72
N PHE A 136 -3.89 17.97 -4.84
CA PHE A 136 -2.97 16.98 -5.40
C PHE A 136 -1.62 17.61 -5.74
N ARG A 137 -1.59 18.76 -6.43
CA ARG A 137 -0.32 19.45 -6.78
C ARG A 137 0.44 19.90 -5.53
N LEU A 138 -0.26 20.52 -4.56
CA LEU A 138 0.34 20.94 -3.30
C LEU A 138 0.97 19.75 -2.57
N GLY A 139 0.23 18.65 -2.43
CA GLY A 139 0.74 17.42 -1.81
C GLY A 139 1.91 16.81 -2.57
N SER A 140 1.86 16.84 -3.90
CA SER A 140 2.89 16.27 -4.76
C SER A 140 4.27 16.95 -4.60
N GLU A 141 4.29 18.24 -4.31
CA GLU A 141 5.56 18.97 -4.02
C GLU A 141 6.16 18.49 -2.69
N PHE A 142 5.33 18.26 -1.67
CA PHE A 142 5.78 17.86 -0.33
C PHE A 142 6.26 16.40 -0.24
N VAL A 143 5.53 15.44 -0.81
CA VAL A 143 5.76 14.00 -0.63
C VAL A 143 7.00 13.49 -1.36
N ASP A 144 7.49 12.31 -0.97
CA ASP A 144 8.62 11.64 -1.61
C ASP A 144 8.21 10.86 -2.87
N ILE A 145 6.98 10.36 -2.91
CA ILE A 145 6.44 9.50 -3.96
C ILE A 145 5.06 10.01 -4.33
N ILE A 146 4.74 10.06 -5.63
CA ILE A 146 3.42 10.46 -6.11
C ILE A 146 2.43 9.32 -5.89
N GLY A 147 1.36 9.59 -5.16
CA GLY A 147 0.32 8.62 -4.89
C GLY A 147 -0.93 8.86 -5.73
N GLY A 148 -1.66 7.78 -6.04
CA GLY A 148 -2.91 7.85 -6.77
C GLY A 148 -3.94 6.81 -6.35
N LEU A 149 -5.22 7.16 -6.60
CA LEU A 149 -6.38 6.31 -6.41
C LEU A 149 -7.36 6.56 -7.57
N PRO A 150 -7.13 5.96 -8.77
CA PRO A 150 -7.88 6.23 -10.00
C PRO A 150 -9.38 6.01 -9.86
N GLU A 151 -9.80 5.09 -9.00
CA GLU A 151 -11.20 4.82 -8.68
C GLU A 151 -11.98 6.07 -8.21
N LYS A 152 -11.29 7.10 -7.70
CA LYS A 152 -11.90 8.37 -7.30
C LYS A 152 -12.26 9.28 -8.45
N ASP A 153 -11.70 9.06 -9.62
CA ASP A 153 -12.07 9.72 -10.88
C ASP A 153 -12.71 8.70 -11.83
N LYS A 154 -13.73 7.98 -11.32
CA LYS A 154 -14.42 6.89 -12.01
C LYS A 154 -14.84 7.26 -13.44
N GLY A 155 -14.49 6.38 -14.39
CA GLY A 155 -14.67 6.59 -15.83
C GLY A 155 -13.57 7.43 -16.49
N ARG A 156 -12.66 8.00 -15.68
CA ARG A 156 -11.50 8.79 -16.13
C ARG A 156 -10.19 8.25 -15.54
N GLU A 157 -10.13 6.95 -15.22
CA GLU A 157 -9.00 6.31 -14.55
C GLU A 157 -7.70 6.49 -15.34
N LYS A 158 -7.78 6.41 -16.67
CA LYS A 158 -6.63 6.65 -17.54
C LYS A 158 -6.09 8.06 -17.41
N GLU A 159 -6.97 9.07 -17.42
CA GLU A 159 -6.59 10.48 -17.27
C GLU A 159 -5.96 10.74 -15.89
N HIS A 160 -6.54 10.15 -14.84
CA HIS A 160 -5.98 10.17 -13.49
C HIS A 160 -4.51 9.68 -13.51
N ILE A 161 -4.27 8.48 -14.06
CA ILE A 161 -2.91 7.90 -14.14
C ILE A 161 -1.97 8.78 -14.97
N GLU A 162 -2.43 9.35 -16.08
CA GLU A 162 -1.61 10.23 -16.91
C GLU A 162 -1.19 11.50 -16.14
N ILE A 163 -2.07 12.09 -15.33
CA ILE A 163 -1.75 13.23 -14.44
C ILE A 163 -0.68 12.84 -13.41
N LEU A 164 -0.80 11.65 -12.79
CA LEU A 164 0.22 11.15 -11.86
C LEU A 164 1.58 11.06 -12.57
N PHE A 165 1.61 10.50 -13.77
CA PHE A 165 2.84 10.28 -14.53
C PHE A 165 3.51 11.57 -14.97
N ASP A 166 2.72 12.56 -15.41
CA ASP A 166 3.26 13.87 -15.78
C ASP A 166 3.85 14.59 -14.57
N THR A 167 3.15 14.51 -13.42
CA THR A 167 3.63 15.06 -12.16
C THR A 167 4.90 14.37 -11.69
N ALA A 168 4.93 13.03 -11.75
CA ALA A 168 6.11 12.25 -11.35
C ALA A 168 7.33 12.53 -12.21
N LYS A 169 7.16 12.72 -13.52
CA LYS A 169 8.25 13.12 -14.44
C LYS A 169 8.76 14.51 -14.11
N LYS A 170 7.85 15.47 -13.94
CA LYS A 170 8.20 16.85 -13.59
C LYS A 170 9.01 16.93 -12.31
N LEU A 171 8.63 16.15 -11.29
CA LEU A 171 9.24 16.18 -9.96
C LEU A 171 10.33 15.10 -9.76
N ASN A 172 10.59 14.27 -10.78
CA ASN A 172 11.50 13.12 -10.73
C ASN A 172 11.24 12.18 -9.54
N LYS A 173 9.98 11.83 -9.32
CA LYS A 173 9.51 10.95 -8.22
C LYS A 173 9.02 9.61 -8.74
N MET A 174 8.99 8.59 -7.87
CA MET A 174 8.28 7.36 -8.12
C MET A 174 6.77 7.55 -8.03
N VAL A 175 6.00 6.57 -8.50
CA VAL A 175 4.54 6.57 -8.43
C VAL A 175 4.04 5.30 -7.74
N HIS A 176 3.14 5.46 -6.78
CA HIS A 176 2.40 4.38 -6.14
C HIS A 176 0.90 4.55 -6.41
N VAL A 177 0.26 3.53 -6.97
CA VAL A 177 -1.15 3.61 -7.40
C VAL A 177 -1.96 2.50 -6.75
N HIS A 178 -3.01 2.86 -6.02
CA HIS A 178 -4.01 1.89 -5.56
C HIS A 178 -4.81 1.42 -6.78
N ILE A 179 -4.77 0.14 -7.08
CA ILE A 179 -5.42 -0.43 -8.26
C ILE A 179 -5.96 -1.83 -7.97
N ASP A 180 -6.93 -2.22 -8.78
CA ASP A 180 -7.49 -3.58 -8.73
C ASP A 180 -7.90 -3.97 -7.30
N GLN A 181 -8.62 -3.08 -6.61
CA GLN A 181 -9.03 -3.23 -5.22
C GLN A 181 -10.31 -4.05 -5.04
N PHE A 182 -11.07 -4.25 -6.12
CA PHE A 182 -12.27 -5.09 -6.07
C PHE A 182 -11.92 -6.56 -6.34
N ASN A 183 -12.55 -7.44 -5.60
CA ASN A 183 -12.49 -8.88 -5.86
C ASN A 183 -13.41 -9.24 -7.05
N SER A 184 -13.05 -8.76 -8.23
CA SER A 184 -13.87 -8.80 -9.44
C SER A 184 -13.01 -8.97 -10.71
N PRO A 185 -13.40 -9.85 -11.64
CA PRO A 185 -12.74 -9.97 -12.93
C PRO A 185 -13.06 -8.82 -13.90
N LEU A 186 -13.98 -7.91 -13.54
CA LEU A 186 -14.30 -6.75 -14.39
C LEU A 186 -13.25 -5.64 -14.28
N GLN A 187 -12.56 -5.54 -13.14
CA GLN A 187 -11.50 -4.56 -12.95
C GLN A 187 -10.20 -5.04 -13.62
N LYS A 188 -9.57 -4.17 -14.40
CA LYS A 188 -8.40 -4.47 -15.23
C LYS A 188 -7.35 -3.35 -15.20
N ASP A 189 -7.25 -2.66 -14.08
CA ASP A 189 -6.45 -1.45 -13.96
C ASP A 189 -4.94 -1.75 -13.97
N THR A 190 -4.52 -2.94 -13.52
CA THR A 190 -3.12 -3.38 -13.64
C THR A 190 -2.67 -3.46 -15.10
N GLU A 191 -3.53 -3.97 -16.02
CA GLU A 191 -3.20 -4.01 -17.45
C GLU A 191 -3.05 -2.59 -18.01
N LEU A 192 -4.01 -1.71 -17.74
CA LEU A 192 -3.99 -0.31 -18.14
C LEU A 192 -2.74 0.42 -17.61
N LEU A 193 -2.42 0.22 -16.34
CA LEU A 193 -1.26 0.84 -15.69
C LEU A 193 0.04 0.40 -16.37
N CYS A 194 0.20 -0.89 -16.64
CA CYS A 194 1.39 -1.42 -17.32
C CYS A 194 1.53 -0.86 -18.76
N ASP A 195 0.44 -0.76 -19.51
CA ASP A 195 0.45 -0.18 -20.85
C ASP A 195 0.89 1.30 -20.81
N LEU A 196 0.39 2.06 -19.85
CA LEU A 196 0.78 3.46 -19.68
C LEU A 196 2.23 3.61 -19.19
N ILE A 197 2.72 2.75 -18.30
CA ILE A 197 4.14 2.75 -17.86
C ILE A 197 5.06 2.60 -19.06
N ILE A 198 4.77 1.62 -19.94
CA ILE A 198 5.58 1.36 -21.14
C ILE A 198 5.49 2.55 -22.09
N LYS A 199 4.27 2.99 -22.41
CA LYS A 199 4.01 4.11 -23.33
C LYS A 199 4.68 5.41 -22.88
N ARG A 200 4.67 5.70 -21.58
CA ARG A 200 5.16 6.95 -20.99
C ARG A 200 6.63 6.87 -20.53
N GLY A 201 7.31 5.71 -20.68
CA GLY A 201 8.71 5.55 -20.33
C GLY A 201 9.02 5.64 -18.83
N LEU A 202 8.08 5.18 -17.97
CA LEU A 202 8.25 5.13 -16.52
C LEU A 202 8.64 3.72 -16.01
N VAL A 203 9.30 2.96 -16.86
CA VAL A 203 9.72 1.57 -16.61
C VAL A 203 10.53 1.47 -15.33
N GLY A 204 10.05 0.66 -14.37
CA GLY A 204 10.69 0.45 -13.06
C GLY A 204 10.50 1.58 -12.05
N LYS A 205 9.68 2.59 -12.35
CA LYS A 205 9.39 3.72 -11.46
C LYS A 205 7.96 3.70 -10.88
N VAL A 206 7.19 2.66 -11.14
CA VAL A 206 5.78 2.59 -10.71
C VAL A 206 5.53 1.31 -9.92
N ALA A 207 4.84 1.45 -8.80
CA ALA A 207 4.30 0.35 -8.01
C ALA A 207 2.77 0.42 -8.00
N GLY A 208 2.11 -0.71 -8.20
CA GLY A 208 0.67 -0.87 -7.95
C GLY A 208 0.44 -1.55 -6.62
N ILE A 209 -0.56 -1.08 -5.92
CA ILE A 209 -0.92 -1.53 -4.57
C ILE A 209 -2.17 -2.40 -4.67
N HIS A 210 -2.18 -3.51 -3.96
CA HIS A 210 -3.20 -4.53 -3.82
C HIS A 210 -3.25 -5.53 -4.98
N GLY A 211 -3.83 -5.23 -6.13
CA GLY A 211 -3.88 -6.13 -7.29
C GLY A 211 -4.80 -7.35 -7.10
N LEU A 212 -5.88 -7.23 -6.31
CA LEU A 212 -6.79 -8.34 -5.97
C LEU A 212 -7.49 -8.92 -7.19
N SER A 213 -7.92 -8.07 -8.13
CA SER A 213 -8.72 -8.50 -9.28
C SER A 213 -7.94 -9.47 -10.17
N LEU A 214 -6.60 -9.43 -10.14
CA LEU A 214 -5.78 -10.41 -10.86
C LEU A 214 -6.12 -11.85 -10.44
N SER A 215 -6.36 -12.12 -9.15
CA SER A 215 -6.73 -13.45 -8.67
C SER A 215 -8.12 -13.88 -9.13
N ALA A 216 -9.00 -12.94 -9.44
CA ALA A 216 -10.33 -13.21 -9.99
C ALA A 216 -10.31 -13.46 -11.52
N GLN A 217 -9.20 -13.18 -12.19
CA GLN A 217 -9.08 -13.30 -13.65
C GLN A 217 -8.74 -14.72 -14.11
N PRO A 218 -9.16 -15.13 -15.31
CA PRO A 218 -8.74 -16.39 -15.90
C PRO A 218 -7.22 -16.46 -16.11
N VAL A 219 -6.63 -17.66 -15.98
CA VAL A 219 -5.19 -17.90 -16.14
C VAL A 219 -4.63 -17.31 -17.44
N LYS A 220 -5.35 -17.48 -18.58
CA LYS A 220 -4.94 -16.94 -19.88
C LYS A 220 -4.77 -15.42 -19.87
N TYR A 221 -5.70 -14.72 -19.19
CA TYR A 221 -5.61 -13.26 -19.02
C TYR A 221 -4.45 -12.88 -18.12
N ARG A 222 -4.31 -13.52 -16.94
CA ARG A 222 -3.20 -13.24 -16.01
C ARG A 222 -1.84 -13.35 -16.69
N LYS A 223 -1.58 -14.43 -17.45
CA LYS A 223 -0.34 -14.62 -18.20
C LYS A 223 -0.04 -13.47 -19.17
N LYS A 224 -1.07 -12.98 -19.90
CA LYS A 224 -0.94 -11.80 -20.76
C LYS A 224 -0.52 -10.55 -19.96
N VAL A 225 -1.13 -10.34 -18.80
CA VAL A 225 -0.80 -9.19 -17.93
C VAL A 225 0.60 -9.32 -17.36
N TYR A 226 1.05 -10.52 -16.95
CA TYR A 226 2.41 -10.74 -16.45
C TYR A 226 3.49 -10.37 -17.48
N GLU A 227 3.29 -10.64 -18.77
CA GLU A 227 4.21 -10.19 -19.80
C GLU A 227 4.32 -8.65 -19.86
N LYS A 228 3.21 -7.94 -19.68
CA LYS A 228 3.21 -6.48 -19.59
C LYS A 228 3.89 -6.00 -18.32
N MET A 229 3.63 -6.62 -17.18
CA MET A 229 4.28 -6.30 -15.89
C MET A 229 5.80 -6.47 -15.97
N LYS A 230 6.29 -7.52 -16.63
CA LYS A 230 7.74 -7.74 -16.86
C LYS A 230 8.33 -6.62 -17.71
N LYS A 231 7.70 -6.27 -18.83
CA LYS A 231 8.14 -5.17 -19.73
C LYS A 231 8.14 -3.82 -19.00
N ALA A 232 7.15 -3.56 -18.17
CA ALA A 232 7.03 -2.36 -17.36
C ALA A 232 8.02 -2.33 -16.18
N LYS A 233 8.71 -3.43 -15.88
CA LYS A 233 9.44 -3.63 -14.60
C LYS A 233 8.58 -3.19 -13.40
N TYR A 234 7.31 -3.58 -13.47
CA TYR A 234 6.28 -3.25 -12.50
C TYR A 234 6.60 -3.82 -11.12
N ILE A 235 6.21 -3.13 -10.08
CA ILE A 235 6.36 -3.57 -8.70
C ILE A 235 4.97 -3.76 -8.10
N GLN A 236 4.66 -4.96 -7.61
CA GLN A 236 3.43 -5.24 -6.88
C GLN A 236 3.66 -5.09 -5.39
N VAL A 237 2.95 -4.17 -4.74
CA VAL A 237 2.88 -4.11 -3.28
C VAL A 237 1.61 -4.82 -2.83
N VAL A 238 1.76 -5.76 -1.90
CA VAL A 238 0.65 -6.54 -1.35
C VAL A 238 0.48 -6.26 0.14
N CYS A 239 -0.77 -6.23 0.60
CA CYS A 239 -1.15 -6.03 1.99
C CYS A 239 -2.21 -7.09 2.35
N PRO A 240 -1.79 -8.33 2.58
CA PRO A 240 -2.70 -9.47 2.64
C PRO A 240 -3.79 -9.36 3.69
N SER A 241 -3.46 -8.99 4.92
CA SER A 241 -4.44 -8.95 6.01
C SER A 241 -5.54 -7.91 5.79
N ALA A 242 -5.19 -6.81 5.12
CA ALA A 242 -6.13 -5.72 4.89
C ALA A 242 -7.27 -6.08 3.93
N TRP A 243 -7.07 -7.07 3.05
CA TRP A 243 -8.04 -7.38 1.99
C TRP A 243 -8.54 -8.83 2.01
N ILE A 244 -8.01 -9.68 2.87
CA ILE A 244 -8.39 -11.10 2.94
C ILE A 244 -9.89 -11.30 3.16
N ASP A 245 -10.58 -10.33 3.76
CA ASP A 245 -12.01 -10.34 4.01
C ASP A 245 -12.87 -9.79 2.86
N SER A 246 -12.25 -9.37 1.74
CA SER A 246 -12.98 -8.81 0.60
C SER A 246 -13.86 -9.85 -0.07
N ARG A 247 -15.17 -9.59 -0.07
CA ARG A 247 -16.15 -10.46 -0.71
C ARG A 247 -16.10 -10.30 -2.23
N ARG A 248 -16.44 -11.36 -2.93
CA ARG A 248 -16.71 -11.26 -4.37
C ARG A 248 -17.85 -10.29 -4.63
N THR A 249 -17.72 -9.49 -5.66
CA THR A 249 -18.75 -8.52 -6.05
C THR A 249 -19.68 -9.04 -7.15
N GLU A 250 -19.31 -10.14 -7.82
CA GLU A 250 -20.14 -10.82 -8.81
C GLU A 250 -20.03 -12.33 -8.71
N GLU A 251 -21.06 -13.01 -9.27
CA GLU A 251 -21.17 -14.46 -9.26
C GLU A 251 -20.16 -15.18 -10.16
N LEU A 252 -19.58 -14.46 -11.13
CA LEU A 252 -18.65 -15.02 -12.12
C LEU A 252 -17.26 -15.33 -11.56
N ALA A 253 -16.87 -14.70 -10.45
CA ALA A 253 -15.59 -14.94 -9.84
C ALA A 253 -15.59 -16.25 -9.05
N VAL A 254 -14.60 -17.12 -9.31
CA VAL A 254 -14.39 -18.34 -8.51
C VAL A 254 -14.03 -17.96 -7.07
N THR A 255 -14.31 -18.86 -6.13
CA THR A 255 -13.89 -18.67 -4.73
C THR A 255 -12.38 -18.78 -4.63
N HIS A 256 -11.72 -17.75 -4.12
CA HIS A 256 -10.26 -17.68 -3.95
C HIS A 256 -9.93 -16.72 -2.80
N ASN A 257 -8.67 -16.72 -2.36
CA ASN A 257 -8.17 -15.73 -1.42
C ASN A 257 -8.16 -14.34 -2.05
N SER A 258 -8.64 -13.33 -1.34
CA SER A 258 -8.66 -11.94 -1.79
C SER A 258 -7.28 -11.28 -1.62
N ILE A 259 -6.27 -11.87 -2.24
CA ILE A 259 -4.89 -11.39 -2.29
C ILE A 259 -4.43 -11.51 -3.74
N ALA A 260 -3.55 -10.63 -4.19
CA ALA A 260 -2.89 -10.77 -5.50
C ALA A 260 -2.26 -12.18 -5.62
N PRO A 261 -2.14 -12.75 -6.82
CA PRO A 261 -1.62 -14.11 -7.04
C PRO A 261 -0.09 -14.15 -6.85
N VAL A 262 0.38 -13.97 -5.62
CA VAL A 262 1.79 -13.75 -5.26
C VAL A 262 2.69 -14.89 -5.73
N GLU A 263 2.26 -16.15 -5.58
CA GLU A 263 3.01 -17.31 -6.03
C GLU A 263 3.31 -17.23 -7.54
N GLU A 264 2.28 -16.90 -8.35
CA GLU A 264 2.45 -16.73 -9.81
C GLU A 264 3.36 -15.54 -10.13
N LEU A 265 3.19 -14.41 -9.42
CA LEU A 265 4.00 -13.21 -9.63
C LEU A 265 5.48 -13.47 -9.37
N VAL A 266 5.80 -14.19 -8.29
CA VAL A 266 7.17 -14.59 -7.94
C VAL A 266 7.74 -15.56 -8.97
N ALA A 267 6.96 -16.56 -9.38
CA ALA A 267 7.36 -17.51 -10.43
C ALA A 267 7.68 -16.81 -11.76
N GLU A 268 6.93 -15.78 -12.10
CA GLU A 268 7.14 -14.93 -13.29
C GLU A 268 8.23 -13.86 -13.08
N LYS A 269 8.95 -13.87 -11.94
CA LYS A 269 10.02 -12.93 -11.60
C LYS A 269 9.56 -11.45 -11.54
N ILE A 270 8.29 -11.23 -11.26
CA ILE A 270 7.75 -9.90 -11.00
C ILE A 270 8.13 -9.51 -9.57
N THR A 271 8.59 -8.28 -9.38
CA THR A 271 8.97 -7.79 -8.06
C THR A 271 7.73 -7.64 -7.18
N VAL A 272 7.67 -8.38 -6.07
CA VAL A 272 6.64 -8.26 -5.03
C VAL A 272 7.26 -7.62 -3.79
N ALA A 273 6.54 -6.71 -3.13
CA ALA A 273 6.92 -6.08 -1.87
C ALA A 273 5.73 -6.09 -0.90
N LEU A 274 5.99 -5.90 0.39
CA LEU A 274 5.01 -6.08 1.47
C LEU A 274 4.65 -4.75 2.12
N GLY A 275 3.37 -4.58 2.47
CA GLY A 275 2.85 -3.48 3.25
C GLY A 275 1.78 -3.93 4.23
N THR A 276 1.40 -3.07 5.17
CA THR A 276 0.37 -3.37 6.18
C THR A 276 -0.97 -2.70 5.88
N ASP A 277 -0.99 -1.70 5.01
CA ASP A 277 -2.15 -0.88 4.70
C ASP A 277 -2.70 -0.16 5.93
N ASN A 278 -4.01 -0.17 6.13
CA ASN A 278 -4.72 0.45 7.26
C ASN A 278 -4.38 -0.23 8.60
N ILE A 279 -4.40 0.54 9.68
CA ILE A 279 -4.10 0.07 11.03
C ILE A 279 -5.21 0.51 11.97
N TYR A 280 -6.01 -0.44 12.48
CA TYR A 280 -7.12 -0.19 13.42
C TYR A 280 -7.96 1.05 13.06
N ASP A 281 -8.39 1.16 11.81
CA ASP A 281 -9.27 2.24 11.36
C ASP A 281 -10.62 1.72 10.87
N ILE A 282 -11.47 2.65 10.39
CA ILE A 282 -12.84 2.31 9.96
C ILE A 282 -12.87 1.36 8.77
N TYR A 283 -11.83 1.33 7.94
CA TYR A 283 -11.75 0.42 6.79
C TYR A 283 -11.35 -0.97 7.21
N LYS A 284 -10.38 -1.09 8.13
CA LYS A 284 -9.76 -2.35 8.56
C LYS A 284 -9.62 -2.40 10.08
N PRO A 285 -10.69 -2.78 10.78
CA PRO A 285 -10.77 -2.69 12.25
C PRO A 285 -9.82 -3.63 12.98
N PHE A 286 -9.34 -4.68 12.34
CA PHE A 286 -8.49 -5.71 12.95
C PHE A 286 -7.10 -5.81 12.32
N SER A 287 -6.79 -4.97 11.33
CA SER A 287 -5.44 -4.88 10.77
C SER A 287 -4.56 -4.14 11.77
N ASP A 288 -3.57 -4.83 12.32
CA ASP A 288 -2.79 -4.38 13.48
C ASP A 288 -1.43 -3.73 13.10
N GLY A 289 -1.12 -3.65 11.81
CA GLY A 289 0.17 -3.13 11.35
C GLY A 289 1.35 -4.07 11.63
N ASN A 290 1.09 -5.35 11.88
CA ASN A 290 2.13 -6.32 12.20
C ASN A 290 2.73 -6.95 10.94
N MET A 291 4.00 -6.65 10.66
CA MET A 291 4.71 -7.15 9.48
C MET A 291 4.83 -8.68 9.43
N TRP A 292 4.93 -9.33 10.60
CA TRP A 292 4.92 -10.79 10.64
C TRP A 292 3.57 -11.38 10.25
N THR A 293 2.46 -10.75 10.66
CA THR A 293 1.11 -11.14 10.24
C THR A 293 1.00 -11.09 8.72
N GLU A 294 1.43 -10.00 8.09
CA GLU A 294 1.42 -9.86 6.63
C GLU A 294 2.25 -10.94 5.94
N LEU A 295 3.47 -11.17 6.43
CA LEU A 295 4.35 -12.20 5.86
C LEU A 295 3.78 -13.62 6.03
N ARG A 296 3.15 -13.89 7.16
CA ARG A 296 2.50 -15.17 7.43
C ARG A 296 1.38 -15.47 6.44
N PHE A 297 0.62 -14.46 6.02
CA PHE A 297 -0.37 -14.62 4.95
C PHE A 297 0.25 -15.00 3.60
N LEU A 298 1.45 -14.53 3.29
CA LEU A 298 2.16 -14.99 2.09
C LEU A 298 2.54 -16.48 2.18
N LEU A 299 2.90 -16.96 3.35
CA LEU A 299 3.18 -18.38 3.59
C LEU A 299 1.89 -19.21 3.50
N GLU A 300 0.86 -18.84 4.27
CA GLU A 300 -0.30 -19.71 4.52
C GLU A 300 -1.40 -19.55 3.45
N SER A 301 -1.60 -18.35 2.91
CA SER A 301 -2.68 -18.07 1.97
C SER A 301 -2.21 -17.96 0.52
N CYS A 302 -0.94 -17.60 0.29
CA CYS A 302 -0.37 -17.52 -1.06
C CYS A 302 0.62 -18.65 -1.36
N HIS A 303 0.77 -19.63 -0.46
CA HIS A 303 1.58 -20.83 -0.61
C HIS A 303 3.07 -20.55 -0.98
N LEU A 304 3.59 -19.41 -0.55
CA LEU A 304 4.97 -19.02 -0.84
C LEU A 304 5.92 -19.56 0.23
N TYR A 305 6.52 -20.73 -0.02
CA TYR A 305 7.37 -21.45 0.93
C TYR A 305 8.87 -21.27 0.69
N ASP A 306 9.27 -20.23 -0.04
CA ASP A 306 10.68 -19.88 -0.26
C ASP A 306 11.13 -18.80 0.74
N GLN A 307 11.95 -19.19 1.73
CA GLN A 307 12.44 -18.28 2.77
C GLN A 307 13.25 -17.12 2.19
N LYS A 308 14.05 -17.35 1.13
CA LYS A 308 14.86 -16.30 0.50
C LYS A 308 13.98 -15.25 -0.19
N GLU A 309 12.93 -15.69 -0.88
CA GLU A 309 11.96 -14.77 -1.49
C GLU A 309 11.17 -14.00 -0.42
N LEU A 310 10.74 -14.65 0.66
CA LEU A 310 10.06 -13.97 1.77
C LEU A 310 10.92 -12.87 2.38
N VAL A 311 12.23 -13.13 2.57
CA VAL A 311 13.18 -12.11 3.06
C VAL A 311 13.33 -10.97 2.05
N LYS A 312 13.44 -11.25 0.75
CA LYS A 312 13.53 -10.21 -0.29
C LYS A 312 12.27 -9.33 -0.34
N ILE A 313 11.09 -9.96 -0.29
CA ILE A 313 9.79 -9.27 -0.29
C ILE A 313 9.70 -8.31 0.90
N SER A 314 10.19 -8.75 2.05
CA SER A 314 10.15 -8.01 3.32
C SER A 314 11.23 -6.92 3.44
N THR A 315 12.23 -6.90 2.55
CA THR A 315 13.42 -6.04 2.68
C THR A 315 13.81 -5.36 1.35
N ALA A 316 14.64 -6.00 0.53
CA ALA A 316 15.22 -5.40 -0.67
C ALA A 316 14.18 -4.96 -1.71
N ASN A 317 13.14 -5.78 -1.93
CA ASN A 317 12.06 -5.41 -2.85
C ASN A 317 11.28 -4.19 -2.35
N GLY A 318 11.08 -4.10 -1.04
CA GLY A 318 10.46 -2.93 -0.42
C GLY A 318 11.29 -1.66 -0.60
N ARG A 319 12.61 -1.74 -0.40
CA ARG A 319 13.51 -0.60 -0.69
C ARG A 319 13.38 -0.15 -2.14
N LYS A 320 13.39 -1.11 -3.08
CA LYS A 320 13.18 -0.82 -4.51
C LYS A 320 11.84 -0.16 -4.78
N ALA A 321 10.75 -0.63 -4.15
CA ALA A 321 9.43 -0.04 -4.29
C ALA A 321 9.40 1.42 -3.82
N LEU A 322 10.17 1.75 -2.78
CA LEU A 322 10.25 3.10 -2.22
C LEU A 322 11.36 3.97 -2.86
N GLY A 323 11.95 3.52 -3.97
CA GLY A 323 12.98 4.27 -4.69
C GLY A 323 14.30 4.41 -3.94
N LEU A 324 14.59 3.51 -3.02
CA LEU A 324 15.84 3.48 -2.27
C LEU A 324 16.83 2.52 -2.95
N SER A 325 18.09 2.94 -3.06
CA SER A 325 19.19 2.07 -3.43
C SER A 325 19.38 0.96 -2.39
N ARG A 326 19.99 -0.15 -2.83
CA ARG A 326 20.29 -1.32 -1.96
C ARG A 326 21.11 -0.94 -0.75
#